data_e6cb4fc8eb3d772a9ef2476eab81ac7d
#
_entry.id   e6cb4fc8eb3d772a9ef2476eab81ac7d
#
_cell.length_a   1.000
_cell.length_b   1.000
_cell.length_c   1.000
_cell.angle_alpha   90.00
_cell.angle_beta   90.00
_cell.angle_gamma   90.00
#
_symmetry.space_group_name_H-M   'P 1'
#
loop_
_entity.id
_entity.type
_entity.pdbx_description
1 polymer ?
#
loop_
_entity_poly.entity_id
_entity_poly.type
_entity_poly.pdbx_seq_one_letter_code
_entity_poly.pdbx_strand_id
1 'polypeptide(L)'
;GEFKGAQFAKGHVVTEEDIPMLLSMGKEHLYVWEMQDGMVHENDAAKRLYRICGGENIRPSSEIKEGKLEAFAQCDGYFEADVDRLDEINMIDDIMIAVRHSGTGVRAGDKLAGMRVIPLVVKEERLKKAEEIFNGAPILKVTPYKLRNAGVITTGSEVYKGIIKDTFTPVIIEKLKTYGIDVTSHIVVDDGMENIERAIEELKKKGLDMILCTGGMSVDPDDNTPGAIK
;
A
#
# COMPACT_ATOMS: atom_id res chain seq x y z
N GLY A 1 -34.34 -10.10 -14.69
CA GLY A 1 -34.22 -11.34 -15.41
C GLY A 1 -34.22 -12.54 -14.49
N GLU A 2 -34.83 -13.63 -14.91
CA GLU A 2 -35.08 -14.85 -14.12
C GLU A 2 -33.82 -15.74 -13.88
N PHE A 3 -32.67 -15.37 -14.42
CA PHE A 3 -31.46 -16.21 -14.32
C PHE A 3 -30.36 -15.53 -13.47
N LYS A 4 -30.07 -16.12 -12.31
CA LYS A 4 -28.90 -15.80 -11.49
C LYS A 4 -27.81 -16.84 -11.73
N GLY A 5 -26.73 -16.48 -12.45
CA GLY A 5 -25.57 -17.33 -12.69
C GLY A 5 -25.11 -17.31 -14.14
N ALA A 6 -23.87 -17.79 -14.39
CA ALA A 6 -23.34 -17.93 -15.74
C ALA A 6 -24.06 -19.09 -16.45
N GLN A 7 -24.84 -18.80 -17.48
CA GLN A 7 -25.58 -19.81 -18.29
C GLN A 7 -24.64 -20.54 -19.27
N PHE A 8 -23.54 -19.88 -19.66
CA PHE A 8 -22.52 -20.48 -20.52
C PHE A 8 -21.17 -20.42 -19.83
N ALA A 9 -20.43 -21.51 -19.86
CA ALA A 9 -19.08 -21.58 -19.36
C ALA A 9 -18.09 -20.85 -20.31
N LYS A 10 -16.99 -20.32 -19.79
CA LYS A 10 -15.91 -19.78 -20.63
C LYS A 10 -15.38 -20.91 -21.56
N GLY A 11 -15.33 -20.63 -22.87
CA GLY A 11 -14.95 -21.63 -23.89
C GLY A 11 -16.11 -22.45 -24.45
N HIS A 12 -17.35 -22.15 -24.04
CA HIS A 12 -18.52 -22.75 -24.67
C HIS A 12 -18.58 -22.38 -26.15
N VAL A 13 -18.68 -23.39 -27.00
CA VAL A 13 -18.87 -23.21 -28.45
C VAL A 13 -20.36 -22.99 -28.70
N VAL A 14 -20.70 -21.77 -29.13
CA VAL A 14 -22.10 -21.41 -29.37
C VAL A 14 -22.66 -22.14 -30.59
N THR A 15 -23.83 -22.75 -30.39
CA THR A 15 -24.57 -23.46 -31.40
C THR A 15 -25.86 -22.72 -31.74
N GLU A 16 -26.55 -23.14 -32.82
CA GLU A 16 -27.86 -22.55 -33.19
C GLU A 16 -28.91 -22.72 -32.08
N GLU A 17 -28.82 -23.79 -31.29
CA GLU A 17 -29.72 -24.07 -30.16
C GLU A 17 -29.55 -23.06 -29.00
N ASP A 18 -28.39 -22.41 -28.88
CA ASP A 18 -28.09 -21.42 -27.84
C ASP A 18 -28.66 -20.04 -28.17
N ILE A 19 -28.97 -19.77 -29.45
CA ILE A 19 -29.40 -18.45 -29.95
C ILE A 19 -30.62 -17.92 -29.19
N PRO A 20 -31.70 -18.65 -29.00
CA PRO A 20 -32.87 -18.16 -28.29
C PRO A 20 -32.55 -17.73 -26.86
N MET A 21 -31.68 -18.45 -26.16
CA MET A 21 -31.27 -18.12 -24.82
C MET A 21 -30.38 -16.89 -24.80
N LEU A 22 -29.44 -16.76 -25.71
CA LEU A 22 -28.58 -15.55 -25.84
C LEU A 22 -29.40 -14.30 -26.12
N LEU A 23 -30.40 -14.39 -27.02
CA LEU A 23 -31.31 -13.29 -27.29
C LEU A 23 -32.15 -12.91 -26.04
N SER A 24 -32.64 -13.92 -25.30
CA SER A 24 -33.38 -13.66 -24.04
C SER A 24 -32.53 -12.95 -22.97
N MET A 25 -31.21 -13.13 -23.02
CA MET A 25 -30.24 -12.45 -22.16
C MET A 25 -29.83 -11.07 -22.71
N GLY A 26 -30.42 -10.59 -23.80
CA GLY A 26 -30.09 -9.32 -24.45
C GLY A 26 -28.77 -9.35 -25.22
N LYS A 27 -28.28 -10.52 -25.60
CA LYS A 27 -27.04 -10.70 -26.39
C LYS A 27 -27.39 -10.81 -27.88
N GLU A 28 -27.65 -9.69 -28.53
CA GLU A 28 -27.94 -9.61 -29.97
C GLU A 28 -26.69 -9.79 -30.84
N HIS A 29 -25.51 -9.52 -30.28
CA HIS A 29 -24.23 -9.64 -30.95
C HIS A 29 -23.25 -10.45 -30.11
N LEU A 30 -22.56 -11.39 -30.73
CA LEU A 30 -21.44 -12.13 -30.17
C LEU A 30 -20.17 -11.72 -30.89
N TYR A 31 -19.17 -11.33 -30.12
CA TYR A 31 -17.84 -11.09 -30.65
C TYR A 31 -17.09 -12.42 -30.66
N VAL A 32 -16.86 -12.98 -31.85
CA VAL A 32 -16.00 -14.14 -32.05
C VAL A 32 -14.57 -13.62 -32.24
N TRP A 33 -13.67 -14.21 -31.50
CA TRP A 33 -12.27 -13.85 -31.60
C TRP A 33 -11.41 -15.10 -31.77
N GLU A 34 -10.52 -15.06 -32.76
CA GLU A 34 -9.49 -16.08 -32.98
C GLU A 34 -8.12 -15.53 -32.56
N MET A 35 -7.32 -16.36 -31.86
CA MET A 35 -5.97 -16.01 -31.48
C MET A 35 -5.13 -15.76 -32.74
N GLN A 36 -4.67 -14.53 -32.93
CA GLN A 36 -3.76 -14.15 -34.02
C GLN A 36 -2.34 -14.02 -33.47
N ASP A 37 -1.36 -14.26 -34.34
CA ASP A 37 0.05 -14.05 -34.01
C ASP A 37 0.27 -12.60 -33.59
N GLY A 38 1.06 -12.38 -32.54
CA GLY A 38 1.35 -11.08 -31.98
C GLY A 38 0.26 -10.48 -31.08
N MET A 39 -0.79 -11.28 -30.74
CA MET A 39 -1.82 -10.89 -29.77
C MET A 39 -1.70 -11.70 -28.47
N VAL A 40 -2.03 -11.09 -27.34
CA VAL A 40 -1.99 -11.68 -26.01
C VAL A 40 -3.35 -11.59 -25.35
N HIS A 41 -3.85 -12.70 -24.82
CA HIS A 41 -5.12 -12.75 -24.10
C HIS A 41 -5.05 -11.96 -22.78
N GLU A 42 -6.16 -11.32 -22.39
CA GLU A 42 -6.27 -10.46 -21.20
C GLU A 42 -5.70 -11.08 -19.92
N ASN A 43 -5.92 -12.38 -19.70
CA ASN A 43 -5.43 -13.07 -18.51
C ASN A 43 -3.90 -13.18 -18.48
N ASP A 44 -3.27 -13.43 -19.63
CA ASP A 44 -1.81 -13.52 -19.72
C ASP A 44 -1.19 -12.13 -19.71
N ALA A 45 -1.85 -11.14 -20.29
CA ALA A 45 -1.50 -9.75 -20.16
C ALA A 45 -1.52 -9.29 -18.69
N ALA A 46 -2.56 -9.61 -17.94
CA ALA A 46 -2.65 -9.29 -16.51
C ALA A 46 -1.51 -9.91 -15.69
N LYS A 47 -1.10 -11.14 -15.98
CA LYS A 47 0.06 -11.79 -15.35
C LYS A 47 1.37 -11.04 -15.66
N ARG A 48 1.54 -10.61 -16.90
CA ARG A 48 2.73 -9.85 -17.33
C ARG A 48 2.77 -8.49 -16.64
N LEU A 49 1.64 -7.77 -16.58
CA LEU A 49 1.53 -6.51 -15.86
C LEU A 49 1.80 -6.68 -14.35
N TYR A 50 1.34 -7.80 -13.75
CA TYR A 50 1.67 -8.08 -12.35
C TYR A 50 3.18 -8.27 -12.13
N ARG A 51 3.92 -8.90 -13.05
CA ARG A 51 5.39 -9.05 -12.95
C ARG A 51 6.11 -7.70 -12.98
N ILE A 52 5.56 -6.72 -13.69
CA ILE A 52 6.06 -5.34 -13.72
C ILE A 52 5.79 -4.65 -12.39
N CYS A 53 4.60 -4.85 -11.81
CA CYS A 53 4.18 -4.18 -10.60
C CYS A 53 4.70 -4.84 -9.32
N GLY A 54 4.58 -6.17 -9.22
CA GLY A 54 4.77 -6.91 -7.98
C GLY A 54 6.24 -6.93 -7.53
N GLY A 55 6.54 -6.19 -6.47
CA GLY A 55 7.83 -6.16 -5.79
C GLY A 55 7.83 -6.91 -4.47
N GLU A 56 8.78 -6.56 -3.61
CA GLU A 56 8.95 -7.18 -2.30
C GLU A 56 7.70 -7.00 -1.42
N ASN A 57 7.32 -8.07 -0.71
CA ASN A 57 6.19 -8.13 0.21
C ASN A 57 4.82 -7.83 -0.44
N ILE A 58 4.70 -8.13 -1.74
CA ILE A 58 3.47 -8.01 -2.50
C ILE A 58 3.11 -9.38 -3.09
N ARG A 59 1.84 -9.75 -3.00
CA ARG A 59 1.31 -10.99 -3.59
C ARG A 59 0.15 -10.69 -4.55
N PRO A 60 -0.07 -11.52 -5.58
CA PRO A 60 -1.23 -11.41 -6.45
C PRO A 60 -2.50 -11.88 -5.75
N SER A 61 -3.65 -11.56 -6.32
CA SER A 61 -4.91 -12.26 -6.03
C SER A 61 -4.80 -13.73 -6.42
N SER A 62 -5.59 -14.58 -5.77
CA SER A 62 -5.65 -16.03 -6.07
C SER A 62 -6.21 -16.34 -7.47
N GLU A 63 -7.01 -15.43 -8.00
CA GLU A 63 -7.71 -15.58 -9.28
C GLU A 63 -7.59 -14.33 -10.13
N ILE A 64 -7.65 -14.52 -11.44
CA ILE A 64 -7.85 -13.45 -12.41
C ILE A 64 -9.34 -13.40 -12.72
N LYS A 65 -9.99 -12.27 -12.49
CA LYS A 65 -11.42 -12.08 -12.79
C LYS A 65 -11.57 -11.08 -13.92
N GLU A 66 -12.17 -11.51 -15.03
CA GLU A 66 -12.42 -10.67 -16.21
C GLU A 66 -11.14 -9.92 -16.67
N GLY A 67 -10.03 -10.66 -16.81
CA GLY A 67 -8.75 -10.09 -17.22
C GLY A 67 -8.07 -9.19 -16.19
N LYS A 68 -8.63 -9.05 -14.98
CA LYS A 68 -8.08 -8.22 -13.91
C LYS A 68 -7.33 -9.06 -12.88
N LEU A 69 -6.09 -8.70 -12.59
CA LEU A 69 -5.29 -9.20 -11.48
C LEU A 69 -5.12 -8.08 -10.44
N GLU A 70 -5.14 -8.45 -9.17
CA GLU A 70 -4.96 -7.51 -8.07
C GLU A 70 -3.69 -7.82 -7.29
N ALA A 71 -3.09 -6.80 -6.69
CA ALA A 71 -1.91 -6.90 -5.84
C ALA A 71 -2.27 -6.54 -4.39
N PHE A 72 -1.75 -7.33 -3.44
CA PHE A 72 -2.03 -7.17 -2.01
C PHE A 72 -0.74 -7.15 -1.20
N ALA A 73 -0.74 -6.39 -0.10
CA ALA A 73 0.35 -6.39 0.87
C ALA A 73 0.46 -7.76 1.57
N GLN A 74 1.68 -8.26 1.74
CA GLN A 74 1.96 -9.48 2.50
C GLN A 74 2.22 -9.21 3.99
N CYS A 75 2.58 -7.99 4.34
CA CYS A 75 2.89 -7.57 5.70
C CYS A 75 2.44 -6.13 5.95
N ASP A 76 2.39 -5.75 7.22
CA ASP A 76 2.26 -4.36 7.63
C ASP A 76 3.53 -3.60 7.27
N GLY A 77 3.40 -2.42 6.68
CA GLY A 77 4.56 -1.68 6.24
C GLY A 77 4.23 -0.36 5.54
N TYR A 78 5.26 0.22 4.96
CA TYR A 78 5.18 1.44 4.16
C TYR A 78 5.12 1.09 2.68
N PHE A 79 4.06 1.54 2.03
CA PHE A 79 3.82 1.28 0.60
C PHE A 79 4.38 2.41 -0.25
N GLU A 80 5.12 2.02 -1.28
CA GLU A 80 5.71 2.91 -2.26
C GLU A 80 5.36 2.45 -3.67
N ALA A 81 5.06 3.40 -4.54
CA ALA A 81 4.90 3.20 -5.97
C ALA A 81 5.79 4.18 -6.72
N ASP A 82 6.48 3.72 -7.74
CA ASP A 82 7.20 4.56 -8.70
C ASP A 82 6.18 5.19 -9.65
N VAL A 83 5.74 6.40 -9.31
CA VAL A 83 4.65 7.09 -9.99
C VAL A 83 5.03 7.46 -11.41
N ASP A 84 6.27 7.88 -11.66
CA ASP A 84 6.73 8.31 -12.97
C ASP A 84 6.67 7.15 -13.99
N ARG A 85 7.22 5.99 -13.63
CA ARG A 85 7.15 4.79 -14.49
C ARG A 85 5.73 4.23 -14.62
N LEU A 86 4.93 4.34 -13.55
CA LEU A 86 3.52 3.95 -13.59
C LEU A 86 2.74 4.79 -14.59
N ASP A 87 2.96 6.10 -14.61
CA ASP A 87 2.31 7.02 -15.53
C ASP A 87 2.76 6.74 -16.97
N GLU A 88 4.05 6.51 -17.21
CA GLU A 88 4.55 6.11 -18.53
C GLU A 88 3.87 4.83 -19.05
N ILE A 89 3.70 3.82 -18.20
CA ILE A 89 3.01 2.57 -18.58
C ILE A 89 1.52 2.83 -18.85
N ASN A 90 0.86 3.63 -18.04
CA ASN A 90 -0.55 3.95 -18.22
C ASN A 90 -0.82 4.84 -19.47
N MET A 91 0.21 5.47 -20.04
CA MET A 91 0.13 6.15 -21.33
C MET A 91 0.16 5.19 -22.52
N ILE A 92 0.46 3.91 -22.32
CA ILE A 92 0.38 2.89 -23.38
C ILE A 92 -1.10 2.51 -23.56
N ASP A 93 -1.58 2.60 -24.82
CA ASP A 93 -2.97 2.25 -25.13
C ASP A 93 -3.35 0.86 -24.60
N ASP A 94 -4.60 0.72 -24.17
CA ASP A 94 -5.21 -0.51 -23.67
C ASP A 94 -4.64 -1.07 -22.36
N ILE A 95 -3.63 -0.45 -21.75
CA ILE A 95 -3.10 -0.84 -20.44
C ILE A 95 -3.70 0.05 -19.36
N MET A 96 -4.11 -0.57 -18.24
CA MET A 96 -4.61 0.12 -17.07
C MET A 96 -4.05 -0.50 -15.80
N ILE A 97 -3.34 0.31 -15.02
CA ILE A 97 -2.84 -0.04 -13.68
C ILE A 97 -3.29 1.05 -12.72
N ALA A 98 -4.21 0.71 -11.82
CA ALA A 98 -4.65 1.59 -10.75
C ALA A 98 -3.96 1.18 -9.45
N VAL A 99 -3.39 2.14 -8.72
CA VAL A 99 -2.66 1.89 -7.48
C VAL A 99 -3.20 2.72 -6.33
N ARG A 100 -3.00 2.23 -5.10
CA ARG A 100 -3.17 3.00 -3.88
C ARG A 100 -2.17 4.16 -3.86
N HIS A 101 -2.51 5.25 -3.16
CA HIS A 101 -1.61 6.39 -3.01
C HIS A 101 -0.27 5.95 -2.43
N SER A 102 0.83 6.31 -3.12
CA SER A 102 2.21 6.07 -2.66
C SER A 102 2.50 6.85 -1.39
N GLY A 103 3.42 6.36 -0.58
CA GLY A 103 3.79 7.04 0.66
C GLY A 103 2.82 6.81 1.82
N THR A 104 2.07 5.69 1.83
CA THR A 104 1.07 5.39 2.86
C THR A 104 1.40 4.12 3.63
N GLY A 105 0.96 4.08 4.90
CA GLY A 105 0.97 2.86 5.68
C GLY A 105 -0.06 1.86 5.19
N VAL A 106 0.31 0.58 5.16
CA VAL A 106 -0.56 -0.54 4.77
C VAL A 106 -0.49 -1.67 5.78
N ARG A 107 -1.54 -2.49 5.81
CA ARG A 107 -1.60 -3.72 6.60
C ARG A 107 -1.56 -4.95 5.69
N ALA A 108 -1.13 -6.05 6.24
CA ALA A 108 -1.20 -7.34 5.56
C ALA A 108 -2.62 -7.61 5.05
N GLY A 109 -2.74 -7.93 3.75
CA GLY A 109 -4.02 -8.12 3.07
C GLY A 109 -4.64 -6.86 2.44
N ASP A 110 -4.10 -5.68 2.68
CA ASP A 110 -4.57 -4.46 1.99
C ASP A 110 -4.35 -4.57 0.49
N LYS A 111 -5.36 -4.14 -0.27
CA LYS A 111 -5.26 -4.02 -1.73
C LYS A 111 -4.38 -2.81 -2.07
N LEU A 112 -3.36 -3.05 -2.90
CA LEU A 112 -2.38 -2.05 -3.32
C LEU A 112 -2.61 -1.58 -4.74
N ALA A 113 -2.98 -2.51 -5.65
CA ALA A 113 -3.15 -2.22 -7.06
C ALA A 113 -4.14 -3.18 -7.72
N GLY A 114 -4.64 -2.76 -8.87
CA GLY A 114 -5.35 -3.60 -9.82
C GLY A 114 -4.87 -3.29 -11.23
N MET A 115 -4.61 -4.33 -12.02
CA MET A 115 -4.07 -4.21 -13.37
C MET A 115 -4.85 -5.06 -14.36
N ARG A 116 -5.02 -4.54 -15.55
CA ARG A 116 -5.68 -5.22 -16.66
C ARG A 116 -5.33 -4.57 -17.99
N VAL A 117 -5.66 -5.26 -19.07
CA VAL A 117 -5.85 -4.66 -20.38
C VAL A 117 -7.34 -4.46 -20.63
N ILE A 118 -7.70 -3.43 -21.39
CA ILE A 118 -9.12 -3.07 -21.64
C ILE A 118 -9.81 -4.08 -22.57
N PRO A 119 -9.20 -4.45 -23.75
CA PRO A 119 -9.78 -5.42 -24.64
C PRO A 119 -9.51 -6.86 -24.19
N LEU A 120 -10.27 -7.81 -24.69
CA LEU A 120 -10.08 -9.26 -24.45
C LEU A 120 -8.67 -9.72 -24.86
N VAL A 121 -8.11 -9.06 -25.86
CA VAL A 121 -6.75 -9.29 -26.35
C VAL A 121 -6.05 -7.99 -26.66
N VAL A 122 -4.76 -7.94 -26.42
CA VAL A 122 -3.91 -6.76 -26.65
C VAL A 122 -2.73 -7.13 -27.54
N LYS A 123 -2.22 -6.18 -28.30
CA LYS A 123 -1.01 -6.37 -29.08
C LYS A 123 0.20 -6.64 -28.17
N GLU A 124 0.96 -7.66 -28.48
CA GLU A 124 2.16 -8.02 -27.70
C GLU A 124 3.19 -6.86 -27.61
N GLU A 125 3.31 -6.06 -28.66
CA GLU A 125 4.20 -4.90 -28.68
C GLU A 125 3.93 -3.90 -27.56
N ARG A 126 2.66 -3.74 -27.12
CA ARG A 126 2.28 -2.86 -26.01
C ARG A 126 2.79 -3.38 -24.67
N LEU A 127 2.68 -4.69 -24.46
CA LEU A 127 3.22 -5.31 -23.26
C LEU A 127 4.76 -5.28 -23.23
N LYS A 128 5.40 -5.45 -24.38
CA LYS A 128 6.85 -5.30 -24.50
C LYS A 128 7.32 -3.88 -24.13
N LYS A 129 6.61 -2.85 -24.59
CA LYS A 129 6.91 -1.46 -24.17
C LYS A 129 6.79 -1.27 -22.67
N ALA A 130 5.75 -1.83 -22.04
CA ALA A 130 5.61 -1.77 -20.58
C ALA A 130 6.75 -2.52 -19.86
N GLU A 131 7.21 -3.65 -20.41
CA GLU A 131 8.35 -4.41 -19.88
C GLU A 131 9.69 -3.68 -20.07
N GLU A 132 9.85 -2.89 -21.13
CA GLU A 132 11.01 -2.01 -21.34
C GLU A 132 11.07 -0.90 -20.27
N ILE A 133 9.92 -0.26 -19.95
CA ILE A 133 9.82 0.74 -18.88
C ILE A 133 10.11 0.11 -17.50
N PHE A 134 9.64 -1.11 -17.27
CA PHE A 134 9.95 -1.88 -16.05
C PHE A 134 11.45 -2.06 -15.82
N ASN A 135 12.21 -2.35 -16.86
CA ASN A 135 13.68 -2.49 -16.83
C ASN A 135 14.22 -3.32 -15.62
N GLY A 136 13.49 -4.35 -15.23
CA GLY A 136 13.88 -5.27 -14.16
C GLY A 136 13.66 -4.77 -12.71
N ALA A 137 13.15 -3.54 -12.51
CA ALA A 137 12.88 -2.99 -11.18
C ALA A 137 11.37 -2.86 -10.92
N PRO A 138 10.80 -3.61 -9.96
CA PRO A 138 9.38 -3.54 -9.63
C PRO A 138 8.90 -2.13 -9.31
N ILE A 139 7.70 -1.79 -9.79
CA ILE A 139 7.10 -0.46 -9.61
C ILE A 139 6.55 -0.28 -8.19
N LEU A 140 6.05 -1.37 -7.58
CA LEU A 140 5.43 -1.35 -6.27
C LEU A 140 6.30 -2.08 -5.24
N LYS A 141 6.33 -1.56 -4.03
CA LYS A 141 7.10 -2.12 -2.93
C LYS A 141 6.38 -1.88 -1.59
N VAL A 142 6.45 -2.84 -0.69
CA VAL A 142 6.09 -2.67 0.72
C VAL A 142 7.33 -2.89 1.58
N THR A 143 7.73 -1.84 2.30
CA THR A 143 8.82 -1.91 3.27
C THR A 143 8.23 -2.23 4.65
N PRO A 144 8.53 -3.39 5.26
CA PRO A 144 7.99 -3.76 6.57
C PRO A 144 8.40 -2.78 7.66
N TYR A 145 7.50 -2.50 8.61
CA TYR A 145 7.87 -1.76 9.81
C TYR A 145 8.87 -2.55 10.65
N LYS A 146 9.97 -1.91 11.02
CA LYS A 146 11.06 -2.53 11.78
C LYS A 146 11.03 -2.21 13.27
N LEU A 147 10.58 -1.00 13.62
CA LEU A 147 10.52 -0.53 15.00
C LEU A 147 9.42 -1.29 15.76
N ARG A 148 9.71 -1.71 16.99
CA ARG A 148 8.79 -2.50 17.83
C ARG A 148 8.57 -1.90 19.21
N ASN A 149 9.53 -1.14 19.72
CA ASN A 149 9.43 -0.54 21.05
C ASN A 149 9.86 0.93 21.03
N ALA A 150 9.21 1.70 21.89
CA ALA A 150 9.47 3.12 22.02
C ALA A 150 9.51 3.57 23.47
N GLY A 151 10.26 4.65 23.73
CA GLY A 151 10.16 5.47 24.93
C GLY A 151 9.53 6.81 24.62
N VAL A 152 8.78 7.35 25.56
CA VAL A 152 8.21 8.69 25.46
C VAL A 152 8.77 9.56 26.58
N ILE A 153 9.24 10.74 26.24
CA ILE A 153 9.62 11.79 27.17
C ILE A 153 8.61 12.93 27.05
N THR A 154 7.88 13.21 28.11
CA THR A 154 6.97 14.36 28.19
C THR A 154 7.67 15.48 28.92
N THR A 155 7.89 16.61 28.25
CA THR A 155 8.48 17.81 28.86
C THR A 155 7.38 18.81 29.17
N GLY A 156 7.60 19.62 30.18
CA GLY A 156 6.70 20.70 30.59
C GLY A 156 6.60 20.82 32.10
N SER A 157 6.93 21.99 32.61
CA SER A 157 6.92 22.28 34.06
C SER A 157 5.56 22.06 34.71
N GLU A 158 4.47 22.34 33.98
CA GLU A 158 3.10 22.18 34.49
C GLU A 158 2.71 20.72 34.61
N VAL A 159 3.09 19.90 33.61
CA VAL A 159 2.85 18.45 33.62
C VAL A 159 3.72 17.78 34.69
N TYR A 160 4.99 18.16 34.76
CA TYR A 160 5.95 17.65 35.74
C TYR A 160 5.51 17.93 37.18
N LYS A 161 5.00 19.15 37.47
CA LYS A 161 4.48 19.53 38.79
C LYS A 161 3.05 19.01 39.05
N GLY A 162 2.43 18.32 38.10
CA GLY A 162 1.07 17.80 38.22
C GLY A 162 -0.03 18.85 38.19
N ILE A 163 0.27 20.07 37.73
CA ILE A 163 -0.71 21.16 37.60
C ILE A 163 -1.72 20.87 36.52
N ILE A 164 -1.24 20.32 35.39
CA ILE A 164 -2.08 19.85 34.27
C ILE A 164 -1.82 18.36 34.00
N LYS A 165 -2.84 17.68 33.49
CA LYS A 165 -2.73 16.27 33.13
C LYS A 165 -2.10 16.14 31.76
N ASP A 166 -1.19 15.17 31.61
CA ASP A 166 -0.66 14.79 30.31
C ASP A 166 -1.76 14.16 29.46
N THR A 167 -2.13 14.84 28.39
CA THR A 167 -3.15 14.40 27.42
C THR A 167 -2.52 13.92 26.11
N PHE A 168 -1.25 14.17 25.87
CA PHE A 168 -0.55 13.81 24.64
C PHE A 168 -0.04 12.38 24.66
N THR A 169 0.58 11.94 25.74
CA THR A 169 1.16 10.59 25.83
C THR A 169 0.14 9.48 25.55
N PRO A 170 -1.10 9.51 26.09
CA PRO A 170 -2.10 8.50 25.74
C PRO A 170 -2.39 8.41 24.25
N VAL A 171 -2.49 9.56 23.55
CA VAL A 171 -2.73 9.63 22.11
C VAL A 171 -1.53 9.04 21.33
N ILE A 172 -0.30 9.35 21.76
CA ILE A 172 0.93 8.82 21.15
C ILE A 172 0.97 7.30 21.30
N ILE A 173 0.67 6.78 22.50
CA ILE A 173 0.65 5.33 22.77
C ILE A 173 -0.34 4.62 21.83
N GLU A 174 -1.57 5.14 21.72
CA GLU A 174 -2.57 4.57 20.81
C GLU A 174 -2.12 4.61 19.35
N LYS A 175 -1.57 5.74 18.92
CA LYS A 175 -1.08 5.91 17.56
C LYS A 175 0.07 4.96 17.24
N LEU A 176 1.06 4.83 18.11
CA LEU A 176 2.18 3.91 17.92
C LEU A 176 1.73 2.45 17.90
N LYS A 177 0.76 2.09 18.71
CA LYS A 177 0.17 0.75 18.73
C LYS A 177 -0.44 0.38 17.37
N THR A 178 -0.99 1.33 16.61
CA THR A 178 -1.51 1.04 15.27
C THR A 178 -0.43 0.60 14.28
N TYR A 179 0.83 0.91 14.55
CA TYR A 179 2.01 0.49 13.78
C TYR A 179 2.75 -0.72 14.39
N GLY A 180 2.18 -1.34 15.44
CA GLY A 180 2.78 -2.46 16.13
C GLY A 180 3.99 -2.08 16.99
N ILE A 181 4.04 -0.81 17.47
CA ILE A 181 5.09 -0.28 18.34
C ILE A 181 4.53 -0.14 19.76
N ASP A 182 5.13 -0.82 20.72
CA ASP A 182 4.77 -0.72 22.13
C ASP A 182 5.58 0.36 22.83
N VAL A 183 4.92 1.25 23.58
CA VAL A 183 5.59 2.20 24.45
C VAL A 183 5.92 1.52 25.76
N THR A 184 7.18 1.16 25.95
CA THR A 184 7.68 0.38 27.10
C THR A 184 8.26 1.25 28.21
N SER A 185 8.48 2.55 27.95
CA SER A 185 9.00 3.50 28.94
C SER A 185 8.40 4.88 28.73
N HIS A 186 8.03 5.54 29.83
CA HIS A 186 7.55 6.91 29.81
C HIS A 186 8.24 7.68 30.95
N ILE A 187 8.84 8.84 30.64
CA ILE A 187 9.51 9.71 31.60
C ILE A 187 8.90 11.11 31.46
N VAL A 188 8.52 11.71 32.58
CA VAL A 188 8.06 13.10 32.63
C VAL A 188 9.16 13.95 33.27
N VAL A 189 9.57 15.02 32.60
CA VAL A 189 10.60 15.94 33.07
C VAL A 189 10.14 17.38 32.96
N ASP A 190 10.81 18.28 33.70
CA ASP A 190 10.63 19.73 33.50
C ASP A 190 11.34 20.21 32.21
N ASP A 191 11.23 21.50 31.90
CA ASP A 191 11.75 22.08 30.66
C ASP A 191 13.27 22.32 30.68
N GLY A 192 13.97 21.92 31.73
CA GLY A 192 15.42 22.04 31.83
C GLY A 192 16.17 21.16 30.86
N MET A 193 17.05 21.73 30.02
CA MET A 193 17.82 21.01 29.01
C MET A 193 18.55 19.79 29.55
N GLU A 194 19.26 19.93 30.68
CA GLU A 194 19.98 18.81 31.33
C GLU A 194 19.07 17.66 31.77
N ASN A 195 17.83 17.96 32.16
CA ASN A 195 16.87 16.95 32.59
C ASN A 195 16.34 16.16 31.37
N ILE A 196 16.12 16.85 30.27
CA ILE A 196 15.70 16.23 28.99
C ILE A 196 16.83 15.35 28.44
N GLU A 197 18.07 15.86 28.40
CA GLU A 197 19.25 15.08 27.98
C GLU A 197 19.46 13.82 28.83
N ARG A 198 19.31 13.95 30.14
CA ARG A 198 19.42 12.80 31.06
C ARG A 198 18.34 11.76 30.81
N ALA A 199 17.10 12.18 30.56
CA ALA A 199 16.01 11.28 30.21
C ALA A 199 16.26 10.57 28.88
N ILE A 200 16.78 11.29 27.87
CA ILE A 200 17.16 10.69 26.57
C ILE A 200 18.25 9.64 26.81
N GLU A 201 19.31 9.95 27.54
CA GLU A 201 20.40 9.03 27.81
C GLU A 201 19.93 7.78 28.62
N GLU A 202 18.99 7.94 29.54
CA GLU A 202 18.37 6.84 30.25
C GLU A 202 17.63 5.89 29.28
N LEU A 203 16.80 6.45 28.39
CA LEU A 203 16.05 5.66 27.42
C LEU A 203 16.96 5.02 26.36
N LYS A 204 18.01 5.69 25.92
CA LYS A 204 19.04 5.12 25.02
C LYS A 204 19.69 3.88 25.63
N LYS A 205 20.00 3.89 26.92
CA LYS A 205 20.58 2.73 27.63
C LYS A 205 19.64 1.52 27.71
N LYS A 206 18.32 1.74 27.57
CA LYS A 206 17.31 0.66 27.52
C LYS A 206 17.24 -0.06 26.18
N GLY A 207 17.98 0.40 25.16
CA GLY A 207 18.00 -0.23 23.83
C GLY A 207 16.68 -0.15 23.07
N LEU A 208 15.97 0.96 23.22
CA LEU A 208 14.70 1.20 22.54
C LEU A 208 14.95 1.53 21.06
N ASP A 209 14.03 1.10 20.19
CA ASP A 209 14.10 1.36 18.76
C ASP A 209 13.83 2.83 18.43
N MET A 210 13.04 3.53 19.27
CA MET A 210 12.63 4.90 19.08
C MET A 210 12.42 5.63 20.40
N ILE A 211 12.78 6.91 20.43
CA ILE A 211 12.48 7.83 21.53
C ILE A 211 11.69 9.01 20.95
N LEU A 212 10.54 9.29 21.54
CA LEU A 212 9.74 10.47 21.21
C LEU A 212 9.77 11.45 22.36
N CYS A 213 10.00 12.72 22.02
CA CYS A 213 9.88 13.82 22.97
C CYS A 213 8.61 14.62 22.64
N THR A 214 7.85 15.00 23.65
CA THR A 214 6.65 15.84 23.53
C THR A 214 6.73 17.01 24.51
N GLY A 215 6.27 18.20 24.12
CA GLY A 215 6.39 19.44 24.88
C GLY A 215 7.70 20.18 24.58
N GLY A 216 7.77 21.45 24.95
CA GLY A 216 8.94 22.30 24.76
C GLY A 216 9.44 22.38 23.31
N MET A 217 8.51 22.35 22.33
CA MET A 217 8.80 22.30 20.89
C MET A 217 8.38 23.55 20.13
N SER A 218 7.89 24.57 20.84
CA SER A 218 7.47 25.83 20.27
C SER A 218 8.68 26.75 19.98
N VAL A 219 8.44 27.99 19.62
CA VAL A 219 9.47 29.00 19.29
C VAL A 219 9.88 29.85 20.49
N ASP A 220 9.41 29.53 21.68
CA ASP A 220 9.72 30.27 22.89
C ASP A 220 11.19 30.03 23.34
N PRO A 221 11.86 31.01 23.93
CA PRO A 221 13.25 30.84 24.37
C PRO A 221 13.46 29.74 25.41
N ASP A 222 12.40 29.35 26.12
CA ASP A 222 12.42 28.32 27.16
C ASP A 222 12.20 26.91 26.63
N ASP A 223 11.93 26.76 25.32
CA ASP A 223 11.69 25.46 24.66
C ASP A 223 13.01 24.77 24.34
N ASN A 224 13.50 23.98 25.28
CA ASN A 224 14.82 23.35 25.22
C ASN A 224 14.82 21.99 24.53
N THR A 225 13.65 21.39 24.22
CA THR A 225 13.56 20.02 23.68
C THR A 225 14.31 19.84 22.36
N PRO A 226 14.21 20.75 21.34
CA PRO A 226 14.98 20.61 20.11
C PRO A 226 16.49 20.70 20.31
N GLY A 227 16.94 21.48 21.29
CA GLY A 227 18.35 21.60 21.66
C GLY A 227 18.89 20.33 22.30
N ALA A 228 18.13 19.73 23.20
CA ALA A 228 18.50 18.50 23.92
C ALA A 228 18.53 17.26 23.01
N ILE A 229 17.81 17.25 21.88
CA ILE A 229 17.79 16.13 20.92
C ILE A 229 19.03 16.16 20.01
N LYS A 230 19.63 17.33 19.75
CA LYS A 230 20.81 17.49 18.87
C LYS A 230 22.07 16.94 19.52
#